data_da197c3877f7968a9c9f0d75a2967935
#
_entry.id   da197c3877f7968a9c9f0d75a2967935
#
_cell.length_a   1.000
_cell.length_b   1.000
_cell.length_c   1.000
_cell.angle_alpha   90.00
_cell.angle_beta   90.00
_cell.angle_gamma   90.00
#
_symmetry.space_group_name_H-M   'P 1'
#
loop_
_entity.id
_entity.type
_entity.pdbx_description
1 polymer ?
#
loop_
_entity_poly.entity_id
_entity_poly.type
_entity_poly.pdbx_seq_one_letter_code
_entity_poly.pdbx_strand_id
1 'polypeptide(L)'
;MKRKIFLVCILGFLSSVIYSQQITDSKIQAKYHALNYEELSQKGLNSKSFVETTPPAGPVRNIAEFEPNQGVIISYANNFGIPATLIRALAEYVHVYVVCANNSTAQNINTYFINNNVNTANVSYVIAPIDSYWSRDYSPWFIEYTDNHVPGIVNFPYNRPRPNDNDIPIVFGNYLGLEVFGMNVVHTGGNYMCDGYGVAASTDLVYEENTNLTSNQIMQKHLDYLGISNYHLVPDPLGDYIKHIDCWGKFLDVDKILITSVPATNPQYAEYEAMADYWANQTSSYGTKYKVYRTYSPNGQPYSNSLIMNNKVFIPFVNGSGSSYNSQAADVYAQALPGYQIIGINYDYWYSTDALHCRTHEVPDLQMLRVKHIPYHDTIEYQDLFMFSAEVYSFSNSNAINSVKLYYKVNDQTTFSELAMQNIGNNNYFCSLSFNFGDEVYYYIEATDSRPHTEYHPYLGSVNPHHFVISDPYSIAYQDEMSYVKAYPNPATEQLFVVANNINQNIQRIEIVDLTGKIVKTVDISKTSFDWDLLTIDISELPSQLYVLKLVSDQKIFLTRFVKY
;
A
#
# COMPACT_ATOMS: atom_id res chain seq x y z
N MET A 1 -5.20 61.70 -23.00
CA MET A 1 -5.72 61.31 -21.68
C MET A 1 -6.90 60.33 -21.71
N LYS A 2 -7.54 60.07 -22.84
CA LYS A 2 -8.73 59.14 -22.91
C LYS A 2 -8.41 57.67 -23.16
N ARG A 3 -7.18 57.27 -23.51
CA ARG A 3 -6.80 55.85 -23.76
C ARG A 3 -6.35 55.08 -22.51
N LYS A 4 -5.92 55.74 -21.45
CA LYS A 4 -5.50 55.05 -20.20
C LYS A 4 -6.66 54.62 -19.29
N ILE A 5 -7.81 55.30 -19.38
CA ILE A 5 -8.99 55.00 -18.56
C ILE A 5 -9.70 53.72 -19.08
N PHE A 6 -9.64 53.44 -20.38
CA PHE A 6 -10.25 52.26 -20.97
C PHE A 6 -9.51 50.95 -20.65
N LEU A 7 -8.18 51.02 -20.46
CA LEU A 7 -7.37 49.85 -20.11
C LEU A 7 -7.54 49.42 -18.62
N VAL A 8 -7.76 50.40 -17.76
CA VAL A 8 -8.01 50.16 -16.32
C VAL A 8 -9.41 49.53 -16.09
N CYS A 9 -10.41 49.96 -16.90
CA CYS A 9 -11.75 49.37 -16.83
C CYS A 9 -11.80 47.96 -17.35
N ILE A 10 -11.02 47.63 -18.41
CA ILE A 10 -10.96 46.26 -18.98
C ILE A 10 -10.22 45.31 -18.04
N LEU A 11 -9.13 45.75 -17.38
CA LEU A 11 -8.42 44.97 -16.35
C LEU A 11 -9.27 44.78 -15.09
N GLY A 12 -10.03 45.80 -14.68
CA GLY A 12 -10.97 45.69 -13.56
C GLY A 12 -12.15 44.76 -13.88
N PHE A 13 -12.63 44.73 -15.13
CA PHE A 13 -13.71 43.83 -15.56
C PHE A 13 -13.23 42.39 -15.72
N LEU A 14 -12.00 42.17 -16.26
CA LEU A 14 -11.39 40.84 -16.32
C LEU A 14 -11.08 40.27 -14.93
N SER A 15 -10.57 41.11 -14.00
CA SER A 15 -10.35 40.67 -12.62
C SER A 15 -11.68 40.37 -11.89
N SER A 16 -12.74 41.14 -12.13
CA SER A 16 -14.05 40.86 -11.55
C SER A 16 -14.74 39.64 -12.16
N VAL A 17 -14.53 39.36 -13.45
CA VAL A 17 -15.04 38.15 -14.10
C VAL A 17 -14.28 36.91 -13.61
N ILE A 18 -12.94 36.98 -13.50
CA ILE A 18 -12.12 35.90 -12.92
C ILE A 18 -12.50 35.66 -11.46
N TYR A 19 -12.68 36.74 -10.68
CA TYR A 19 -13.09 36.63 -9.28
C TYR A 19 -14.53 36.09 -9.12
N SER A 20 -15.47 36.48 -10.01
CA SER A 20 -16.84 35.93 -10.01
C SER A 20 -16.87 34.48 -10.46
N GLN A 21 -15.99 34.07 -11.37
CA GLN A 21 -15.86 32.68 -11.82
C GLN A 21 -15.24 31.81 -10.73
N GLN A 22 -14.21 32.29 -10.03
CA GLN A 22 -13.66 31.63 -8.85
C GLN A 22 -14.69 31.52 -7.70
N ILE A 23 -15.51 32.53 -7.46
CA ILE A 23 -16.57 32.49 -6.45
C ILE A 23 -17.69 31.51 -6.85
N THR A 24 -18.01 31.41 -8.14
CA THR A 24 -19.00 30.45 -8.63
C THR A 24 -18.46 29.01 -8.55
N ASP A 25 -17.20 28.80 -8.91
CA ASP A 25 -16.52 27.53 -8.77
C ASP A 25 -16.37 27.13 -7.29
N SER A 26 -16.02 28.07 -6.40
CA SER A 26 -15.94 27.78 -4.96
C SER A 26 -17.30 27.42 -4.33
N LYS A 27 -18.41 28.01 -4.78
CA LYS A 27 -19.76 27.61 -4.33
C LYS A 27 -20.19 26.25 -4.87
N ILE A 28 -19.73 25.88 -6.05
CA ILE A 28 -19.92 24.54 -6.61
C ILE A 28 -19.00 23.56 -5.86
N GLN A 29 -17.75 23.91 -5.66
CA GLN A 29 -16.77 23.11 -4.92
C GLN A 29 -17.11 22.93 -3.45
N ALA A 30 -17.78 23.91 -2.80
CA ALA A 30 -18.31 23.76 -1.44
C ALA A 30 -19.35 22.62 -1.28
N LYS A 31 -19.99 22.19 -2.38
CA LYS A 31 -20.76 20.93 -2.43
C LYS A 31 -19.87 19.69 -2.44
N TYR A 32 -18.58 19.84 -2.72
CA TYR A 32 -17.65 18.80 -3.08
C TYR A 32 -16.38 18.84 -2.25
N HIS A 33 -16.50 18.91 -0.94
CA HIS A 33 -15.37 18.85 0.00
C HIS A 33 -14.47 20.10 0.08
N ALA A 34 -14.68 21.12 -0.76
CA ALA A 34 -13.98 22.38 -0.66
C ALA A 34 -14.39 23.19 0.57
N LEU A 35 -13.47 24.07 1.02
CA LEU A 35 -13.85 25.14 1.93
C LEU A 35 -14.83 26.09 1.22
N ASN A 36 -15.97 26.36 1.84
CA ASN A 36 -16.86 27.41 1.36
C ASN A 36 -16.27 28.81 1.65
N TYR A 37 -16.89 29.86 1.13
CA TYR A 37 -16.36 31.23 1.28
C TYR A 37 -16.22 31.66 2.75
N GLU A 38 -17.14 31.25 3.62
CA GLU A 38 -17.11 31.56 5.05
C GLU A 38 -15.96 30.79 5.72
N GLU A 39 -15.81 29.52 5.41
CA GLU A 39 -14.72 28.67 5.91
C GLU A 39 -13.34 29.17 5.43
N LEU A 40 -13.23 29.61 4.16
CA LEU A 40 -12.00 30.23 3.65
C LEU A 40 -11.61 31.48 4.44
N SER A 41 -12.60 32.31 4.82
CA SER A 41 -12.36 33.51 5.62
C SER A 41 -11.94 33.20 7.06
N GLN A 42 -12.25 31.99 7.53
CA GLN A 42 -11.95 31.52 8.89
C GLN A 42 -10.73 30.59 8.94
N LYS A 43 -10.16 30.23 7.79
CA LYS A 43 -8.98 29.36 7.72
C LYS A 43 -7.84 29.99 8.56
N GLY A 44 -7.43 29.29 9.59
CA GLY A 44 -6.41 29.74 10.55
C GLY A 44 -6.93 30.56 11.74
N LEU A 45 -8.24 30.88 11.81
CA LEU A 45 -8.83 31.61 12.94
C LEU A 45 -9.45 30.69 14.03
N ASN A 46 -9.68 29.43 13.73
CA ASN A 46 -10.44 28.50 14.57
C ASN A 46 -9.60 27.39 15.19
N SER A 47 -8.47 27.70 15.73
CA SER A 47 -7.97 26.78 16.75
C SER A 47 -8.71 27.09 18.06
N LYS A 48 -9.78 26.37 18.43
CA LYS A 48 -9.91 25.96 19.82
C LYS A 48 -8.49 25.57 20.22
N SER A 49 -7.96 26.08 21.34
CA SER A 49 -6.61 25.75 21.78
C SER A 49 -6.48 24.22 21.80
N PHE A 50 -5.88 23.65 20.74
CA PHE A 50 -5.63 22.20 20.68
C PHE A 50 -4.72 21.83 21.86
N VAL A 51 -5.10 20.81 22.61
CA VAL A 51 -4.33 20.36 23.75
C VAL A 51 -3.40 19.24 23.29
N GLU A 52 -2.14 19.55 23.12
CA GLU A 52 -1.11 18.54 22.94
C GLU A 52 -0.90 17.77 24.24
N THR A 53 -0.92 16.44 24.15
CA THR A 53 -0.62 15.57 25.30
C THR A 53 0.83 15.11 25.29
N THR A 54 1.27 14.43 26.34
CA THR A 54 2.45 13.58 26.25
C THR A 54 2.19 12.47 25.23
N PRO A 55 3.17 12.09 24.41
CA PRO A 55 3.05 10.94 23.52
C PRO A 55 2.71 9.64 24.26
N PRO A 56 2.12 8.63 23.57
CA PRO A 56 1.92 7.31 24.15
C PRO A 56 3.21 6.73 24.73
N ALA A 57 3.11 5.99 25.82
CA ALA A 57 4.27 5.34 26.44
C ALA A 57 4.66 4.04 25.71
N GLY A 58 5.95 3.74 25.65
CA GLY A 58 6.49 2.48 25.10
C GLY A 58 6.50 2.46 23.58
N PRO A 59 6.62 1.28 22.96
CA PRO A 59 6.52 1.16 21.53
C PRO A 59 5.12 1.56 21.05
N VAL A 60 5.09 2.30 19.95
CA VAL A 60 3.85 2.79 19.32
C VAL A 60 3.82 2.31 17.87
N ARG A 61 2.64 1.93 17.40
CA ARG A 61 2.38 1.58 16.00
C ARG A 61 1.03 2.13 15.54
N ASN A 62 1.00 2.76 14.40
CA ASN A 62 -0.25 3.12 13.73
C ASN A 62 -0.81 1.90 12.99
N ILE A 63 -2.12 1.68 13.09
CA ILE A 63 -2.81 0.54 12.48
C ILE A 63 -3.18 0.90 11.04
N ALA A 64 -2.86 0.01 10.09
CA ALA A 64 -3.16 0.24 8.67
C ALA A 64 -4.61 -0.09 8.33
N GLU A 65 -5.18 0.58 7.31
CA GLU A 65 -6.55 0.35 6.86
C GLU A 65 -6.82 -1.10 6.43
N PHE A 66 -5.83 -1.75 5.83
CA PHE A 66 -5.96 -3.12 5.34
C PHE A 66 -5.75 -4.21 6.42
N GLU A 67 -5.46 -3.84 7.68
CA GLU A 67 -5.45 -4.78 8.81
C GLU A 67 -6.89 -5.16 9.23
N PRO A 68 -7.08 -6.21 10.07
CA PRO A 68 -8.41 -6.61 10.51
C PRO A 68 -9.24 -5.49 11.13
N ASN A 69 -10.46 -5.31 10.65
CA ASN A 69 -11.38 -4.25 11.06
C ASN A 69 -12.66 -4.83 11.66
N GLN A 70 -13.09 -4.30 12.82
CA GLN A 70 -14.38 -4.60 13.43
C GLN A 70 -15.52 -3.76 12.89
N GLY A 71 -15.22 -2.58 12.30
CA GLY A 71 -16.28 -1.67 11.90
C GLY A 71 -15.86 -0.53 10.99
N VAL A 72 -16.83 0.31 10.67
CA VAL A 72 -16.67 1.50 9.83
C VAL A 72 -17.44 2.68 10.43
N ILE A 73 -16.84 3.86 10.44
CA ILE A 73 -17.45 5.13 10.80
C ILE A 73 -18.04 5.77 9.56
N ILE A 74 -19.29 6.16 9.64
CA ILE A 74 -19.97 7.05 8.70
C ILE A 74 -20.67 8.17 9.46
N SER A 75 -20.84 9.33 8.86
CA SER A 75 -21.42 10.50 9.53
C SER A 75 -22.63 11.03 8.79
N TYR A 76 -23.63 11.48 9.54
CA TYR A 76 -24.86 12.07 9.03
C TYR A 76 -24.91 13.56 9.36
N ALA A 77 -24.53 14.39 8.39
CA ALA A 77 -24.65 15.85 8.43
C ALA A 77 -25.68 16.29 7.37
N ASN A 78 -26.98 16.19 7.71
CA ASN A 78 -28.14 16.34 6.83
C ASN A 78 -28.29 15.23 5.76
N ASN A 79 -27.25 14.53 5.40
CA ASN A 79 -27.20 13.32 4.58
C ASN A 79 -25.89 12.56 4.88
N PHE A 80 -25.73 11.37 4.30
CA PHE A 80 -24.50 10.56 4.47
C PHE A 80 -23.40 10.84 3.44
N GLY A 81 -23.74 11.53 2.35
CA GLY A 81 -22.84 11.63 1.19
C GLY A 81 -22.58 10.29 0.47
N ILE A 82 -23.06 9.17 0.99
CA ILE A 82 -22.90 7.83 0.42
C ILE A 82 -24.26 7.17 0.16
N PRO A 83 -24.36 6.26 -0.84
CA PRO A 83 -25.62 5.59 -1.13
C PRO A 83 -25.97 4.52 -0.09
N ALA A 84 -27.26 4.29 0.12
CA ALA A 84 -27.76 3.23 1.02
C ALA A 84 -27.26 1.83 0.62
N THR A 85 -26.95 1.60 -0.65
CA THR A 85 -26.37 0.35 -1.14
C THR A 85 -24.99 0.05 -0.55
N LEU A 86 -24.15 1.08 -0.35
CA LEU A 86 -22.86 0.93 0.34
C LEU A 86 -23.10 0.64 1.83
N ILE A 87 -23.97 1.42 2.50
CA ILE A 87 -24.24 1.23 3.94
C ILE A 87 -24.77 -0.18 4.19
N ARG A 88 -25.70 -0.66 3.35
CA ARG A 88 -26.22 -2.03 3.41
C ARG A 88 -25.10 -3.06 3.24
N ALA A 89 -24.25 -2.90 2.23
CA ALA A 89 -23.15 -3.81 1.99
C ALA A 89 -22.15 -3.84 3.16
N LEU A 90 -21.82 -2.71 3.77
CA LEU A 90 -20.97 -2.64 4.95
C LEU A 90 -21.61 -3.33 6.15
N ALA A 91 -22.89 -3.05 6.44
CA ALA A 91 -23.62 -3.62 7.60
C ALA A 91 -23.82 -5.15 7.53
N GLU A 92 -23.63 -5.77 6.37
CA GLU A 92 -23.62 -7.25 6.24
C GLU A 92 -22.33 -7.90 6.77
N TYR A 93 -21.21 -7.14 6.84
CA TYR A 93 -19.89 -7.72 7.11
C TYR A 93 -19.21 -7.16 8.35
N VAL A 94 -19.46 -5.88 8.69
CA VAL A 94 -18.82 -5.19 9.80
C VAL A 94 -19.82 -4.34 10.55
N HIS A 95 -19.45 -3.90 11.76
CA HIS A 95 -20.26 -2.95 12.51
C HIS A 95 -20.20 -1.55 11.91
N VAL A 96 -21.34 -0.87 11.78
CA VAL A 96 -21.44 0.49 11.26
C VAL A 96 -21.70 1.47 12.41
N TYR A 97 -20.72 2.31 12.69
CA TYR A 97 -20.83 3.40 13.66
C TYR A 97 -21.33 4.66 12.95
N VAL A 98 -22.53 5.10 13.29
CA VAL A 98 -23.15 6.27 12.67
C VAL A 98 -23.05 7.45 13.60
N VAL A 99 -22.22 8.44 13.24
CA VAL A 99 -22.18 9.72 13.95
C VAL A 99 -23.37 10.57 13.53
N CYS A 100 -24.15 11.05 14.50
CA CYS A 100 -25.29 11.93 14.24
C CYS A 100 -25.59 12.83 15.44
N ALA A 101 -26.20 13.98 15.16
CA ALA A 101 -26.31 15.10 16.10
C ALA A 101 -27.13 14.82 17.37
N ASN A 102 -28.14 13.93 17.33
CA ASN A 102 -29.02 13.66 18.46
C ASN A 102 -29.86 12.39 18.26
N ASN A 103 -30.52 11.94 19.32
CA ASN A 103 -31.35 10.73 19.31
C ASN A 103 -32.54 10.79 18.33
N SER A 104 -33.13 11.96 18.09
CA SER A 104 -34.21 12.10 17.10
C SER A 104 -33.69 11.85 15.69
N THR A 105 -32.53 12.38 15.37
CA THR A 105 -31.83 12.11 14.11
C THR A 105 -31.51 10.61 13.98
N ALA A 106 -30.99 9.96 15.03
CA ALA A 106 -30.71 8.53 15.04
C ALA A 106 -31.97 7.68 14.75
N GLN A 107 -33.14 8.03 15.32
CA GLN A 107 -34.40 7.36 15.04
C GLN A 107 -34.84 7.50 13.57
N ASN A 108 -34.67 8.68 12.99
CA ASN A 108 -34.97 8.91 11.58
C ASN A 108 -34.05 8.11 10.67
N ILE A 109 -32.75 8.06 10.99
CA ILE A 109 -31.75 7.25 10.29
C ILE A 109 -32.09 5.77 10.39
N ASN A 110 -32.47 5.29 11.57
CA ASN A 110 -32.86 3.89 11.75
C ASN A 110 -34.06 3.52 10.87
N THR A 111 -35.06 4.40 10.79
CA THR A 111 -36.20 4.22 9.88
C THR A 111 -35.76 4.20 8.42
N TYR A 112 -34.88 5.10 8.03
CA TYR A 112 -34.30 5.12 6.68
C TYR A 112 -33.53 3.81 6.39
N PHE A 113 -32.75 3.29 7.33
CA PHE A 113 -32.01 2.04 7.18
C PHE A 113 -32.92 0.84 7.01
N ILE A 114 -33.98 0.71 7.83
CA ILE A 114 -34.99 -0.35 7.68
C ILE A 114 -35.61 -0.31 6.29
N ASN A 115 -36.01 0.87 5.82
CA ASN A 115 -36.64 1.05 4.50
C ASN A 115 -35.69 0.74 3.33
N ASN A 116 -34.35 0.74 3.56
CA ASN A 116 -33.32 0.43 2.58
C ASN A 116 -32.69 -0.96 2.80
N ASN A 117 -33.30 -1.80 3.65
CA ASN A 117 -32.83 -3.15 3.97
C ASN A 117 -31.39 -3.19 4.50
N VAL A 118 -30.98 -2.20 5.29
CA VAL A 118 -29.72 -2.22 6.04
C VAL A 118 -29.90 -3.12 7.26
N ASN A 119 -28.92 -3.98 7.53
CA ASN A 119 -28.91 -4.80 8.75
C ASN A 119 -28.67 -3.94 10.00
N THR A 120 -29.75 -3.45 10.59
CA THR A 120 -29.68 -2.53 11.75
C THR A 120 -29.16 -3.19 13.03
N ALA A 121 -29.06 -4.52 13.10
CA ALA A 121 -28.42 -5.21 14.23
C ALA A 121 -26.90 -4.95 14.28
N ASN A 122 -26.30 -4.61 13.15
CA ASN A 122 -24.87 -4.24 13.02
C ASN A 122 -24.66 -2.72 12.99
N VAL A 123 -25.59 -1.92 13.52
CA VAL A 123 -25.50 -0.45 13.53
C VAL A 123 -25.54 0.08 14.95
N SER A 124 -24.65 1.00 15.26
CA SER A 124 -24.68 1.80 16.49
C SER A 124 -24.70 3.28 16.15
N TYR A 125 -25.36 4.07 17.01
CA TYR A 125 -25.43 5.52 16.87
C TYR A 125 -24.52 6.19 17.90
N VAL A 126 -23.52 6.92 17.40
CA VAL A 126 -22.64 7.76 18.22
C VAL A 126 -23.19 9.19 18.20
N ILE A 127 -23.77 9.60 19.31
CA ILE A 127 -24.46 10.90 19.41
C ILE A 127 -23.43 11.99 19.69
N ALA A 128 -23.18 12.82 18.69
CA ALA A 128 -22.30 14.00 18.79
C ALA A 128 -22.72 15.06 17.75
N PRO A 129 -22.52 16.36 18.05
CA PRO A 129 -22.60 17.40 17.02
C PRO A 129 -21.63 17.06 15.88
N ILE A 130 -22.01 17.37 14.65
CA ILE A 130 -21.24 17.06 13.45
C ILE A 130 -21.47 18.17 12.42
N ASP A 131 -20.39 18.59 11.74
CA ASP A 131 -20.43 19.66 10.74
C ASP A 131 -20.47 19.10 9.31
N SER A 132 -19.88 17.94 9.06
CA SER A 132 -19.78 17.35 7.73
C SER A 132 -19.87 15.81 7.75
N TYR A 133 -20.08 15.23 6.56
CA TYR A 133 -20.10 13.75 6.39
C TYR A 133 -18.74 13.18 5.93
N TRP A 134 -17.70 13.98 5.88
CA TRP A 134 -16.36 13.53 5.46
C TRP A 134 -15.62 12.87 6.62
N SER A 135 -16.16 11.74 7.05
CA SER A 135 -15.66 11.01 8.21
C SER A 135 -14.19 10.58 8.09
N ARG A 136 -13.66 10.39 6.89
CA ARG A 136 -12.25 10.09 6.67
C ARG A 136 -11.33 11.16 7.26
N ASP A 137 -11.70 12.41 7.09
CA ASP A 137 -10.80 13.52 7.33
C ASP A 137 -10.52 13.79 8.81
N TYR A 138 -11.52 13.58 9.65
CA TYR A 138 -11.46 13.95 11.06
C TYR A 138 -11.62 12.78 12.03
N SER A 139 -11.83 11.56 11.54
CA SER A 139 -11.96 10.38 12.41
C SER A 139 -10.64 10.03 13.10
N PRO A 140 -10.72 9.27 14.21
CA PRO A 140 -9.55 8.94 15.00
C PRO A 140 -8.52 8.12 14.23
N TRP A 141 -7.22 8.42 14.41
CA TRP A 141 -6.17 7.52 13.97
C TRP A 141 -5.89 6.51 15.08
N PHE A 142 -6.12 5.25 14.77
CA PHE A 142 -5.96 4.18 15.74
C PHE A 142 -4.51 3.72 15.82
N ILE A 143 -4.06 3.50 17.04
CA ILE A 143 -2.72 3.00 17.36
C ILE A 143 -2.80 1.81 18.30
N GLU A 144 -1.73 1.04 18.36
CA GLU A 144 -1.39 0.23 19.53
C GLU A 144 -0.16 0.85 20.20
N TYR A 145 -0.09 0.76 21.53
CA TYR A 145 1.02 1.32 22.29
C TYR A 145 1.33 0.44 23.52
N THR A 146 2.49 0.67 24.12
CA THR A 146 3.09 -0.14 25.19
C THR A 146 3.47 -1.57 24.74
N ASP A 147 4.30 -2.23 25.55
CA ASP A 147 4.66 -3.66 25.36
C ASP A 147 3.46 -4.62 25.52
N ASN A 148 2.32 -4.12 26.02
CA ASN A 148 1.08 -4.87 26.13
C ASN A 148 0.15 -4.70 24.93
N HIS A 149 0.56 -3.97 23.90
CA HIS A 149 -0.21 -3.77 22.67
C HIS A 149 -1.62 -3.20 22.92
N VAL A 150 -1.72 -2.18 23.77
CA VAL A 150 -2.99 -1.56 24.15
C VAL A 150 -3.49 -0.70 22.97
N PRO A 151 -4.75 -0.85 22.53
CA PRO A 151 -5.31 0.04 21.50
C PRO A 151 -5.56 1.44 22.06
N GLY A 152 -5.29 2.46 21.26
CA GLY A 152 -5.49 3.86 21.59
C GLY A 152 -5.82 4.70 20.34
N ILE A 153 -6.00 5.98 20.55
CA ILE A 153 -6.36 6.94 19.50
C ILE A 153 -5.38 8.11 19.52
N VAL A 154 -4.93 8.52 18.33
CA VAL A 154 -4.27 9.81 18.13
C VAL A 154 -5.26 10.78 17.52
N ASN A 155 -5.44 11.91 18.20
CA ASN A 155 -6.18 13.07 17.76
C ASN A 155 -5.22 14.13 17.21
N PHE A 156 -5.66 14.91 16.24
CA PHE A 156 -4.88 15.98 15.59
C PHE A 156 -5.78 17.19 15.31
N PRO A 157 -5.24 18.41 15.19
CA PRO A 157 -6.01 19.57 14.75
C PRO A 157 -6.48 19.36 13.30
N TYR A 158 -7.79 19.24 13.09
CA TYR A 158 -8.36 19.11 11.76
C TYR A 158 -8.16 20.41 10.95
N ASN A 159 -7.74 20.26 9.70
CA ASN A 159 -7.36 21.38 8.84
C ASN A 159 -8.56 22.20 8.27
N ARG A 160 -9.75 22.00 8.80
CA ARG A 160 -10.98 22.70 8.42
C ARG A 160 -11.57 23.45 9.62
N PRO A 161 -12.22 24.61 9.43
CA PRO A 161 -12.89 25.35 10.49
C PRO A 161 -14.24 24.69 10.87
N ARG A 162 -14.19 23.41 11.23
CA ARG A 162 -15.33 22.54 11.59
C ARG A 162 -15.11 21.99 13.01
N PRO A 163 -15.44 22.80 14.04
CA PRO A 163 -15.09 22.46 15.42
C PRO A 163 -15.75 21.21 15.95
N ASN A 164 -16.95 20.85 15.45
CA ASN A 164 -17.62 19.64 15.89
C ASN A 164 -16.96 18.38 15.27
N ASP A 165 -16.54 18.46 14.01
CA ASP A 165 -15.80 17.39 13.35
C ASP A 165 -14.46 17.13 14.05
N ASN A 166 -13.76 18.21 14.45
CA ASN A 166 -12.48 18.14 15.14
C ASN A 166 -12.55 17.43 16.51
N ASP A 167 -13.71 17.38 17.15
CA ASP A 167 -13.91 16.74 18.45
C ASP A 167 -14.20 15.22 18.34
N ILE A 168 -14.45 14.69 17.14
CA ILE A 168 -14.89 13.31 16.91
C ILE A 168 -13.88 12.26 17.44
N PRO A 169 -12.55 12.40 17.31
CA PRO A 169 -11.63 11.44 17.93
C PRO A 169 -11.80 11.31 19.45
N ILE A 170 -12.09 12.42 20.14
CA ILE A 170 -12.35 12.42 21.59
C ILE A 170 -13.68 11.72 21.90
N VAL A 171 -14.72 11.96 21.07
CA VAL A 171 -16.02 11.28 21.20
C VAL A 171 -15.85 9.77 21.05
N PHE A 172 -15.08 9.31 20.05
CA PHE A 172 -14.80 7.88 19.86
C PHE A 172 -13.94 7.29 20.97
N GLY A 173 -12.95 8.02 21.48
CA GLY A 173 -12.18 7.58 22.64
C GLY A 173 -13.09 7.28 23.83
N ASN A 174 -14.01 8.20 24.15
CA ASN A 174 -15.00 7.99 25.21
C ASN A 174 -15.98 6.84 24.90
N TYR A 175 -16.44 6.73 23.65
CA TYR A 175 -17.40 5.71 23.23
C TYR A 175 -16.82 4.31 23.27
N LEU A 176 -15.56 4.15 22.82
CA LEU A 176 -14.86 2.86 22.76
C LEU A 176 -14.08 2.56 24.04
N GLY A 177 -13.95 3.52 24.98
CA GLY A 177 -13.16 3.36 26.20
C GLY A 177 -11.63 3.35 25.94
N LEU A 178 -11.17 4.11 24.93
CA LEU A 178 -9.78 4.19 24.52
C LEU A 178 -9.13 5.50 25.01
N GLU A 179 -7.86 5.44 25.35
CA GLU A 179 -7.06 6.63 25.63
C GLU A 179 -6.84 7.45 24.34
N VAL A 180 -6.90 8.77 24.47
CA VAL A 180 -6.74 9.70 23.34
C VAL A 180 -5.51 10.58 23.57
N PHE A 181 -4.59 10.52 22.62
CA PHE A 181 -3.35 11.31 22.61
C PHE A 181 -3.48 12.44 21.59
N GLY A 182 -3.18 13.67 22.01
CA GLY A 182 -3.25 14.85 21.16
C GLY A 182 -1.89 15.14 20.49
N MET A 183 -1.77 14.91 19.20
CA MET A 183 -0.60 15.26 18.39
C MET A 183 -0.81 16.63 17.73
N ASN A 184 -0.10 17.68 18.16
CA ASN A 184 -0.27 19.02 17.60
C ASN A 184 0.48 19.17 16.26
N VAL A 185 -0.08 18.53 15.23
CA VAL A 185 0.23 18.72 13.81
C VAL A 185 -1.11 18.87 13.09
N VAL A 186 -1.34 19.99 12.42
CA VAL A 186 -2.55 20.21 11.61
C VAL A 186 -2.57 19.19 10.49
N HIS A 187 -3.66 18.44 10.38
CA HIS A 187 -3.75 17.33 9.43
C HIS A 187 -5.18 17.05 8.96
N THR A 188 -5.31 16.08 8.08
CA THR A 188 -6.58 15.51 7.61
C THR A 188 -6.35 14.04 7.23
N GLY A 189 -7.28 13.17 7.60
CA GLY A 189 -7.14 11.73 7.38
C GLY A 189 -7.15 11.31 5.91
N GLY A 190 -7.81 12.06 5.02
CA GLY A 190 -7.75 11.82 3.58
C GLY A 190 -6.36 12.05 2.97
N ASN A 191 -5.53 12.86 3.66
CA ASN A 191 -4.14 13.07 3.30
C ASN A 191 -3.16 12.22 4.12
N TYR A 192 -3.55 11.04 4.54
CA TYR A 192 -2.69 10.16 5.33
C TYR A 192 -2.96 8.69 5.03
N MET A 193 -1.91 7.91 4.87
CA MET A 193 -1.96 6.44 4.81
C MET A 193 -0.73 5.85 5.48
N CYS A 194 -0.86 4.67 6.10
CA CYS A 194 0.25 3.95 6.72
C CYS A 194 0.21 2.46 6.39
N ASP A 195 1.34 1.76 6.59
CA ASP A 195 1.51 0.35 6.30
C ASP A 195 1.43 -0.57 7.53
N GLY A 196 1.26 -0.01 8.74
CA GLY A 196 1.26 -0.79 9.98
C GLY A 196 2.62 -1.30 10.43
N TYR A 197 3.70 -0.98 9.71
CA TYR A 197 5.08 -1.38 10.01
C TYR A 197 6.04 -0.20 10.22
N GLY A 198 5.52 1.04 10.21
CA GLY A 198 6.29 2.25 10.47
C GLY A 198 6.56 3.13 9.26
N VAL A 199 5.96 2.81 8.10
CA VAL A 199 5.95 3.68 6.92
C VAL A 199 4.61 4.36 6.80
N ALA A 200 4.61 5.66 6.51
CA ALA A 200 3.43 6.43 6.17
C ALA A 200 3.68 7.37 4.99
N ALA A 201 2.61 7.86 4.39
CA ALA A 201 2.67 8.83 3.31
C ALA A 201 1.57 9.87 3.38
N SER A 202 1.90 11.10 2.96
CA SER A 202 1.00 12.23 2.74
C SER A 202 1.53 13.10 1.60
N THR A 203 0.73 14.05 1.16
CA THR A 203 1.23 15.11 0.28
C THR A 203 1.96 16.20 1.08
N ASP A 204 2.63 17.08 0.36
CA ASP A 204 3.33 18.28 0.91
C ASP A 204 2.40 19.31 1.58
N LEU A 205 1.07 19.12 1.49
CA LEU A 205 0.09 19.91 2.24
C LEU A 205 0.42 19.98 3.74
N VAL A 206 0.98 18.92 4.31
CA VAL A 206 1.39 18.87 5.72
C VAL A 206 2.40 19.98 6.04
N TYR A 207 3.33 20.29 5.14
CA TYR A 207 4.27 21.40 5.33
C TYR A 207 3.59 22.77 5.19
N GLU A 208 2.67 22.90 4.24
CA GLU A 208 1.95 24.14 3.99
C GLU A 208 1.06 24.55 5.16
N GLU A 209 0.49 23.58 5.86
CA GLU A 209 -0.43 23.81 6.99
C GLU A 209 0.29 23.90 8.35
N ASN A 210 1.57 23.54 8.43
CA ASN A 210 2.36 23.53 9.66
C ASN A 210 3.63 24.40 9.56
N THR A 211 3.49 25.61 9.04
CA THR A 211 4.63 26.52 8.80
C THR A 211 5.38 26.96 10.07
N ASN A 212 4.79 26.73 11.24
CA ASN A 212 5.39 26.94 12.56
C ASN A 212 6.25 25.76 13.04
N LEU A 213 6.24 24.63 12.33
CA LEU A 213 7.04 23.44 12.61
C LEU A 213 8.10 23.25 11.53
N THR A 214 9.26 22.76 11.91
CA THR A 214 10.27 22.28 10.97
C THR A 214 9.91 20.87 10.50
N SER A 215 10.44 20.45 9.33
CA SER A 215 10.27 19.08 8.83
C SER A 215 10.67 18.03 9.87
N ASN A 216 11.79 18.25 10.58
CA ASN A 216 12.24 17.34 11.64
C ASN A 216 11.25 17.26 12.81
N GLN A 217 10.61 18.36 13.19
CA GLN A 217 9.60 18.35 14.25
C GLN A 217 8.34 17.59 13.81
N ILE A 218 7.92 17.75 12.56
CA ILE A 218 6.80 16.98 11.99
C ILE A 218 7.13 15.48 12.00
N MET A 219 8.32 15.09 11.50
CA MET A 219 8.79 13.71 11.51
C MET A 219 8.86 13.13 12.93
N GLN A 220 9.41 13.89 13.88
CA GLN A 220 9.53 13.44 15.28
C GLN A 220 8.16 13.23 15.93
N LYS A 221 7.19 14.14 15.69
CA LYS A 221 5.83 13.94 16.20
C LYS A 221 5.16 12.69 15.63
N HIS A 222 5.34 12.41 14.34
CA HIS A 222 4.81 11.16 13.74
C HIS A 222 5.50 9.92 14.30
N LEU A 223 6.79 10.00 14.61
CA LEU A 223 7.50 8.92 15.29
C LEU A 223 6.96 8.73 16.72
N ASP A 224 6.84 9.80 17.50
CA ASP A 224 6.49 9.73 18.91
C ASP A 224 5.03 9.29 19.15
N TYR A 225 4.09 9.76 18.31
CA TYR A 225 2.66 9.50 18.50
C TYR A 225 2.12 8.32 17.67
N LEU A 226 2.75 8.02 16.52
CA LEU A 226 2.24 7.05 15.56
C LEU A 226 3.22 5.91 15.27
N GLY A 227 4.46 6.00 15.78
CA GLY A 227 5.51 5.02 15.49
C GLY A 227 6.01 5.05 14.04
N ILE A 228 5.81 6.15 13.33
CA ILE A 228 6.22 6.30 11.94
C ILE A 228 7.69 6.69 11.87
N SER A 229 8.52 5.74 11.47
CA SER A 229 9.97 5.92 11.31
C SER A 229 10.38 6.37 9.90
N ASN A 230 9.52 6.16 8.90
CA ASN A 230 9.72 6.58 7.53
C ASN A 230 8.44 7.25 6.99
N TYR A 231 8.44 8.58 6.93
CA TYR A 231 7.29 9.36 6.48
C TYR A 231 7.55 10.00 5.12
N HIS A 232 6.88 9.51 4.08
CA HIS A 232 6.96 10.04 2.73
C HIS A 232 6.04 11.24 2.57
N LEU A 233 6.60 12.45 2.50
CA LEU A 233 5.88 13.68 2.14
C LEU A 233 6.18 14.00 0.67
N VAL A 234 5.19 13.80 -0.20
CA VAL A 234 5.34 13.86 -1.65
C VAL A 234 4.52 14.98 -2.27
N PRO A 235 4.91 15.52 -3.45
CA PRO A 235 4.07 16.46 -4.18
C PRO A 235 2.71 15.86 -4.54
N ASP A 236 1.67 16.71 -4.59
CA ASP A 236 0.35 16.31 -5.08
C ASP A 236 0.30 16.33 -6.61
N PRO A 237 0.14 15.19 -7.31
CA PRO A 237 0.06 15.12 -8.76
C PRO A 237 -1.28 15.61 -9.32
N LEU A 238 -2.33 15.66 -8.49
CA LEU A 238 -3.66 16.07 -8.91
C LEU A 238 -3.73 17.56 -9.23
N GLY A 239 -2.87 18.36 -8.56
CA GLY A 239 -2.85 19.83 -8.73
C GLY A 239 -4.14 20.51 -8.28
N ASP A 240 -4.89 19.89 -7.38
CA ASP A 240 -6.14 20.38 -6.82
C ASP A 240 -5.90 21.13 -5.48
N TYR A 241 -6.90 21.90 -5.08
CA TYR A 241 -6.89 22.63 -3.82
C TYR A 241 -6.89 21.72 -2.58
N ILE A 242 -7.39 20.49 -2.70
CA ILE A 242 -7.56 19.58 -1.55
C ILE A 242 -6.25 18.88 -1.17
N LYS A 243 -5.42 18.55 -2.16
CA LYS A 243 -4.11 17.91 -2.00
C LYS A 243 -4.14 16.65 -1.12
N HIS A 244 -5.21 15.86 -1.15
CA HIS A 244 -5.31 14.63 -0.40
C HIS A 244 -4.75 13.45 -1.19
N ILE A 245 -3.88 12.65 -0.55
CA ILE A 245 -3.22 11.50 -1.18
C ILE A 245 -4.22 10.41 -1.60
N ASP A 246 -5.33 10.24 -0.89
CA ASP A 246 -6.37 9.24 -1.19
C ASP A 246 -7.15 9.52 -2.48
N CYS A 247 -7.04 10.75 -3.02
CA CYS A 247 -7.62 11.11 -4.31
C CYS A 247 -6.88 10.47 -5.50
N TRP A 248 -5.63 10.04 -5.31
CA TRP A 248 -4.80 9.56 -6.40
C TRP A 248 -3.88 8.38 -6.04
N GLY A 249 -3.65 8.11 -4.75
CA GLY A 249 -2.77 7.06 -4.25
C GLY A 249 -3.36 6.32 -3.07
N LYS A 250 -3.00 5.03 -2.90
CA LYS A 250 -3.47 4.20 -1.78
C LYS A 250 -2.53 3.04 -1.53
N PHE A 251 -2.12 2.83 -0.27
CA PHE A 251 -1.52 1.57 0.12
C PHE A 251 -2.57 0.45 0.06
N LEU A 252 -2.24 -0.63 -0.63
CA LEU A 252 -3.09 -1.82 -0.72
C LEU A 252 -2.61 -2.93 0.21
N ASP A 253 -1.31 -2.93 0.52
CA ASP A 253 -0.62 -3.88 1.38
C ASP A 253 0.73 -3.26 1.78
N VAL A 254 1.51 -3.91 2.61
CA VAL A 254 2.82 -3.45 3.07
C VAL A 254 3.80 -3.16 1.93
N ASP A 255 3.73 -3.92 0.83
CA ASP A 255 4.60 -3.80 -0.35
C ASP A 255 3.87 -3.39 -1.63
N LYS A 256 2.58 -3.00 -1.55
CA LYS A 256 1.75 -2.68 -2.71
C LYS A 256 1.12 -1.32 -2.60
N ILE A 257 1.20 -0.55 -3.68
CA ILE A 257 0.57 0.76 -3.77
C ILE A 257 -0.19 0.91 -5.08
N LEU A 258 -1.36 1.52 -5.01
CA LEU A 258 -2.15 1.95 -6.16
C LEU A 258 -1.87 3.42 -6.44
N ILE A 259 -1.61 3.76 -7.69
CA ILE A 259 -1.45 5.14 -8.17
C ILE A 259 -2.36 5.34 -9.38
N THR A 260 -3.18 6.37 -9.36
CA THR A 260 -4.02 6.76 -10.50
C THR A 260 -3.17 6.98 -11.75
N SER A 261 -3.67 6.57 -12.91
CA SER A 261 -3.08 6.86 -14.20
C SER A 261 -4.07 7.64 -15.07
N VAL A 262 -3.55 8.59 -15.84
CA VAL A 262 -4.34 9.48 -16.69
C VAL A 262 -3.82 9.43 -18.13
N PRO A 263 -4.60 9.84 -19.15
CA PRO A 263 -4.10 9.86 -20.53
C PRO A 263 -2.96 10.87 -20.70
N ALA A 264 -2.06 10.61 -21.66
CA ALA A 264 -0.92 11.49 -21.97
C ALA A 264 -1.33 12.92 -22.38
N THR A 265 -2.61 13.13 -22.73
CA THR A 265 -3.18 14.46 -23.01
C THR A 265 -3.63 15.21 -21.76
N ASN A 266 -3.61 14.56 -20.59
CA ASN A 266 -3.94 15.20 -19.31
C ASN A 266 -2.79 16.16 -18.93
N PRO A 267 -3.07 17.41 -18.51
CA PRO A 267 -2.05 18.36 -18.10
C PRO A 267 -1.13 17.86 -16.96
N GLN A 268 -1.63 17.02 -16.07
CA GLN A 268 -0.88 16.45 -14.94
C GLN A 268 -0.30 15.06 -15.22
N TYR A 269 -0.25 14.63 -16.49
CA TYR A 269 0.26 13.28 -16.84
C TYR A 269 1.67 13.04 -16.30
N ALA A 270 2.57 14.00 -16.46
CA ALA A 270 3.96 13.88 -16.03
C ALA A 270 4.08 13.73 -14.50
N GLU A 271 3.25 14.44 -13.76
CA GLU A 271 3.22 14.39 -12.28
C GLU A 271 2.73 13.03 -11.77
N TYR A 272 1.70 12.46 -12.38
CA TYR A 272 1.22 11.11 -12.05
C TYR A 272 2.26 10.03 -12.37
N GLU A 273 2.94 10.11 -13.51
CA GLU A 273 4.02 9.18 -13.85
C GLU A 273 5.21 9.33 -12.91
N ALA A 274 5.57 10.56 -12.54
CA ALA A 274 6.63 10.82 -11.56
C ALA A 274 6.30 10.19 -10.18
N MET A 275 5.04 10.21 -9.75
CA MET A 275 4.65 9.54 -8.50
C MET A 275 4.70 8.02 -8.62
N ALA A 276 4.31 7.44 -9.75
CA ALA A 276 4.43 6.02 -9.98
C ALA A 276 5.91 5.58 -9.97
N ASP A 277 6.79 6.32 -10.63
CA ASP A 277 8.23 6.07 -10.66
C ASP A 277 8.85 6.26 -9.25
N TYR A 278 8.43 7.29 -8.52
CA TYR A 278 8.87 7.51 -7.15
C TYR A 278 8.62 6.28 -6.29
N TRP A 279 7.37 5.77 -6.26
CA TRP A 279 7.00 4.64 -5.44
C TRP A 279 7.64 3.32 -5.91
N ALA A 280 7.77 3.09 -7.21
CA ALA A 280 8.47 1.92 -7.75
C ALA A 280 9.95 1.87 -7.32
N ASN A 281 10.54 3.01 -6.94
CA ASN A 281 11.92 3.11 -6.46
C ASN A 281 12.05 3.11 -4.92
N GLN A 282 10.94 3.22 -4.17
CA GLN A 282 10.99 3.11 -2.70
C GLN A 282 11.10 1.66 -2.25
N THR A 283 11.59 1.48 -1.03
CA THR A 283 11.66 0.16 -0.39
C THR A 283 10.58 0.06 0.66
N SER A 284 9.77 -0.99 0.60
CA SER A 284 8.70 -1.29 1.53
C SER A 284 9.25 -1.79 2.88
N SER A 285 8.37 -1.91 3.88
CA SER A 285 8.73 -2.51 5.17
C SER A 285 9.08 -4.00 5.08
N TYR A 286 8.74 -4.68 4.00
CA TYR A 286 9.21 -6.05 3.72
C TYR A 286 10.63 -6.10 3.14
N GLY A 287 11.26 -4.94 2.85
CA GLY A 287 12.58 -4.86 2.25
C GLY A 287 12.60 -4.99 0.72
N THR A 288 11.44 -5.14 0.09
CA THR A 288 11.26 -5.15 -1.37
C THR A 288 10.95 -3.78 -1.93
N LYS A 289 11.07 -3.63 -3.25
CA LYS A 289 10.49 -2.46 -3.93
C LYS A 289 8.96 -2.55 -3.91
N TYR A 290 8.30 -1.37 -3.85
CA TYR A 290 6.84 -1.35 -3.97
C TYR A 290 6.39 -1.86 -5.33
N LYS A 291 5.37 -2.71 -5.34
CA LYS A 291 4.61 -3.10 -6.52
C LYS A 291 3.56 -2.03 -6.78
N VAL A 292 3.75 -1.26 -7.86
CA VAL A 292 2.87 -0.14 -8.22
C VAL A 292 1.78 -0.63 -9.17
N TYR A 293 0.53 -0.52 -8.74
CA TYR A 293 -0.67 -0.81 -9.54
C TYR A 293 -1.29 0.48 -10.04
N ARG A 294 -1.88 0.48 -11.23
CA ARG A 294 -2.37 1.69 -11.91
C ARG A 294 -3.83 1.55 -12.32
N THR A 295 -4.71 2.39 -11.77
CA THR A 295 -6.09 2.51 -12.26
C THR A 295 -6.18 3.65 -13.27
N TYR A 296 -6.71 3.36 -14.46
CA TYR A 296 -6.84 4.35 -15.52
C TYR A 296 -8.10 5.20 -15.36
N SER A 297 -7.92 6.50 -15.20
CA SER A 297 -8.96 7.49 -14.87
C SER A 297 -8.98 8.68 -15.85
N PRO A 298 -9.34 8.46 -17.12
CA PRO A 298 -9.23 9.49 -18.18
C PRO A 298 -10.16 10.68 -17.98
N ASN A 299 -11.21 10.56 -17.17
CA ASN A 299 -12.20 11.60 -16.92
C ASN A 299 -12.32 11.92 -15.42
N GLY A 300 -11.26 11.69 -14.64
CA GLY A 300 -11.27 11.95 -13.20
C GLY A 300 -12.10 10.95 -12.37
N GLN A 301 -12.19 9.70 -12.82
CA GLN A 301 -12.83 8.65 -12.01
C GLN A 301 -12.04 8.42 -10.72
N PRO A 302 -12.69 8.38 -9.56
CA PRO A 302 -12.00 8.34 -8.26
C PRO A 302 -11.69 6.92 -7.80
N TYR A 303 -11.15 6.05 -8.66
CA TYR A 303 -10.97 4.63 -8.36
C TYR A 303 -9.96 4.37 -7.23
N SER A 304 -8.99 5.26 -6.98
CA SER A 304 -8.06 5.16 -5.85
C SER A 304 -8.74 5.44 -4.50
N ASN A 305 -9.85 6.19 -4.51
CA ASN A 305 -10.62 6.56 -3.32
C ASN A 305 -11.54 5.41 -2.86
N SER A 306 -10.98 4.21 -2.75
CA SER A 306 -11.63 2.96 -2.33
C SER A 306 -11.47 2.73 -0.82
N LEU A 307 -12.28 1.84 -0.25
CA LEU A 307 -12.16 1.38 1.13
C LEU A 307 -11.80 -0.11 1.14
N ILE A 308 -10.73 -0.47 1.84
CA ILE A 308 -10.40 -1.86 2.16
C ILE A 308 -11.02 -2.20 3.51
N MET A 309 -11.81 -3.26 3.55
CA MET A 309 -12.49 -3.72 4.76
C MET A 309 -12.37 -5.23 4.87
N ASN A 310 -11.42 -5.69 5.67
CA ASN A 310 -11.08 -7.10 5.78
C ASN A 310 -10.74 -7.70 4.40
N ASN A 311 -11.42 -8.75 3.95
CA ASN A 311 -11.21 -9.38 2.65
C ASN A 311 -12.02 -8.75 1.51
N LYS A 312 -12.47 -7.50 1.64
CA LYS A 312 -13.28 -6.79 0.66
C LYS A 312 -12.69 -5.44 0.30
N VAL A 313 -12.88 -5.05 -0.96
CA VAL A 313 -12.54 -3.71 -1.46
C VAL A 313 -13.78 -3.08 -2.06
N PHE A 314 -14.20 -1.96 -1.49
CA PHE A 314 -15.31 -1.16 -2.02
C PHE A 314 -14.75 -0.04 -2.90
N ILE A 315 -15.06 -0.07 -4.19
CA ILE A 315 -14.54 0.88 -5.18
C ILE A 315 -15.67 1.83 -5.61
N PRO A 316 -15.42 3.15 -5.65
CA PRO A 316 -16.39 4.09 -6.20
C PRO A 316 -16.50 3.91 -7.71
N PHE A 317 -17.62 3.34 -8.18
CA PHE A 317 -17.95 3.20 -9.59
C PHE A 317 -18.76 4.41 -10.05
N VAL A 318 -18.38 4.98 -11.17
CA VAL A 318 -19.09 6.11 -11.77
C VAL A 318 -20.16 5.62 -12.75
N ASN A 319 -21.19 6.44 -12.94
CA ASN A 319 -22.22 6.23 -13.97
C ASN A 319 -21.91 7.01 -15.25
N GLY A 320 -22.67 6.79 -16.31
CA GLY A 320 -22.55 7.53 -17.57
C GLY A 320 -21.31 7.17 -18.40
N SER A 321 -20.73 8.14 -19.11
CA SER A 321 -19.65 7.91 -20.08
C SER A 321 -18.34 7.38 -19.48
N GLY A 322 -18.12 7.60 -18.17
CA GLY A 322 -16.93 7.10 -17.46
C GLY A 322 -17.04 5.65 -17.00
N SER A 323 -18.25 5.07 -17.02
CA SER A 323 -18.51 3.72 -16.48
C SER A 323 -17.84 2.58 -17.25
N SER A 324 -17.42 2.82 -18.50
CA SER A 324 -16.68 1.83 -19.31
C SER A 324 -15.34 1.41 -18.70
N TYR A 325 -14.78 2.21 -17.77
CA TYR A 325 -13.52 1.92 -17.09
C TYR A 325 -13.70 1.26 -15.72
N ASN A 326 -14.93 1.12 -15.21
CA ASN A 326 -15.21 0.53 -13.90
C ASN A 326 -14.70 -0.90 -13.78
N SER A 327 -14.92 -1.75 -14.82
CA SER A 327 -14.45 -3.14 -14.81
C SER A 327 -12.91 -3.21 -14.84
N GLN A 328 -12.25 -2.38 -15.64
CA GLN A 328 -10.80 -2.32 -15.69
C GLN A 328 -10.21 -1.93 -14.32
N ALA A 329 -10.83 -0.99 -13.62
CA ALA A 329 -10.41 -0.64 -12.27
C ALA A 329 -10.58 -1.82 -11.30
N ALA A 330 -11.71 -2.55 -11.38
CA ALA A 330 -11.92 -3.75 -10.57
C ALA A 330 -10.87 -4.84 -10.86
N ASP A 331 -10.51 -5.05 -12.12
CA ASP A 331 -9.48 -6.02 -12.53
C ASP A 331 -8.11 -5.68 -11.94
N VAL A 332 -7.74 -4.38 -11.89
CA VAL A 332 -6.50 -3.92 -11.24
C VAL A 332 -6.48 -4.27 -9.76
N TYR A 333 -7.58 -4.03 -9.04
CA TYR A 333 -7.68 -4.41 -7.63
C TYR A 333 -7.64 -5.93 -7.44
N ALA A 334 -8.32 -6.71 -8.29
CA ALA A 334 -8.29 -8.16 -8.23
C ALA A 334 -6.88 -8.73 -8.50
N GLN A 335 -6.12 -8.08 -9.37
CA GLN A 335 -4.71 -8.43 -9.62
C GLN A 335 -3.81 -8.06 -8.44
N ALA A 336 -4.02 -6.89 -7.82
CA ALA A 336 -3.23 -6.43 -6.69
C ALA A 336 -3.50 -7.24 -5.41
N LEU A 337 -4.76 -7.63 -5.21
CA LEU A 337 -5.29 -8.28 -4.02
C LEU A 337 -6.00 -9.62 -4.39
N PRO A 338 -5.25 -10.64 -4.81
CA PRO A 338 -5.84 -11.93 -5.19
C PRO A 338 -6.65 -12.53 -4.04
N GLY A 339 -7.87 -12.99 -4.36
CA GLY A 339 -8.79 -13.59 -3.39
C GLY A 339 -9.67 -12.61 -2.62
N TYR A 340 -9.42 -11.30 -2.72
CA TYR A 340 -10.34 -10.31 -2.16
C TYR A 340 -11.62 -10.20 -2.99
N GLN A 341 -12.72 -9.89 -2.33
CA GLN A 341 -13.98 -9.59 -2.98
C GLN A 341 -13.98 -8.11 -3.41
N ILE A 342 -13.98 -7.87 -4.72
CA ILE A 342 -14.01 -6.53 -5.28
C ILE A 342 -15.46 -6.11 -5.51
N ILE A 343 -15.89 -5.01 -4.89
CA ILE A 343 -17.28 -4.55 -4.87
C ILE A 343 -17.34 -3.11 -5.42
N GLY A 344 -17.89 -2.95 -6.61
CA GLY A 344 -18.14 -1.64 -7.20
C GLY A 344 -19.42 -1.01 -6.66
N ILE A 345 -19.34 0.22 -6.20
CA ILE A 345 -20.47 1.00 -5.67
C ILE A 345 -20.79 2.15 -6.63
N ASN A 346 -21.86 2.00 -7.40
CA ASN A 346 -22.32 3.05 -8.30
C ASN A 346 -23.01 4.19 -7.52
N TYR A 347 -22.58 5.43 -7.80
CA TYR A 347 -23.20 6.62 -7.25
C TYR A 347 -22.91 7.84 -8.11
N ASP A 348 -23.93 8.69 -8.36
CA ASP A 348 -23.81 9.86 -9.25
C ASP A 348 -23.02 11.02 -8.63
N TYR A 349 -22.75 10.96 -7.32
CA TYR A 349 -22.10 12.01 -6.56
C TYR A 349 -20.69 11.58 -6.08
N TRP A 350 -20.04 10.71 -6.82
CA TRP A 350 -18.59 10.49 -6.70
C TRP A 350 -17.84 11.50 -7.57
N TYR A 351 -16.89 12.17 -6.98
CA TYR A 351 -16.05 13.18 -7.64
C TYR A 351 -14.58 12.82 -7.53
N SER A 352 -13.74 13.37 -8.38
CA SER A 352 -12.28 13.09 -8.40
C SER A 352 -11.58 13.40 -7.08
N THR A 353 -12.12 14.34 -6.31
CA THR A 353 -11.56 14.82 -5.03
C THR A 353 -12.43 14.49 -3.83
N ASP A 354 -13.53 13.77 -4.01
CA ASP A 354 -14.48 13.43 -2.95
C ASP A 354 -15.33 12.22 -3.34
N ALA A 355 -14.96 11.05 -2.83
CA ALA A 355 -15.71 9.84 -3.11
C ALA A 355 -15.88 8.94 -1.86
N LEU A 356 -15.85 7.66 -2.03
CA LEU A 356 -16.21 6.66 -1.03
C LEU A 356 -15.30 6.71 0.21
N HIS A 357 -13.99 6.75 -0.01
CA HIS A 357 -13.00 6.76 1.08
C HIS A 357 -13.10 8.02 1.93
N CYS A 358 -13.24 9.18 1.30
CA CYS A 358 -13.42 10.46 2.00
C CYS A 358 -14.59 10.44 3.00
N ARG A 359 -15.59 9.60 2.77
CA ARG A 359 -16.87 9.57 3.51
C ARG A 359 -17.05 8.34 4.40
N THR A 360 -15.97 7.56 4.57
CA THR A 360 -15.91 6.37 5.41
C THR A 360 -14.57 6.31 6.13
N HIS A 361 -14.54 5.71 7.33
CA HIS A 361 -13.29 5.48 8.05
C HIS A 361 -13.37 4.14 8.78
N GLU A 362 -12.35 3.30 8.68
CA GLU A 362 -12.27 2.01 9.35
C GLU A 362 -12.12 2.15 10.88
N VAL A 363 -12.62 1.14 11.59
CA VAL A 363 -12.34 0.92 13.00
C VAL A 363 -11.67 -0.44 13.11
N PRO A 364 -10.39 -0.52 13.51
CA PRO A 364 -9.68 -1.78 13.61
C PRO A 364 -10.32 -2.70 14.64
N ASP A 365 -10.07 -4.00 14.53
CA ASP A 365 -10.43 -4.94 15.57
C ASP A 365 -9.65 -4.63 16.86
N LEU A 366 -10.34 -4.10 17.87
CA LEU A 366 -9.75 -3.73 19.16
C LEU A 366 -9.30 -4.94 19.99
N GLN A 367 -9.57 -6.14 19.51
CA GLN A 367 -9.07 -7.40 20.06
C GLN A 367 -8.22 -8.15 19.04
N MET A 368 -7.62 -7.46 18.09
CA MET A 368 -6.86 -8.04 16.99
C MET A 368 -5.88 -9.12 17.47
N LEU A 369 -5.93 -10.29 16.82
CA LEU A 369 -4.86 -11.27 16.88
C LEU A 369 -3.89 -10.92 15.74
N ARG A 370 -2.73 -10.35 16.08
CA ARG A 370 -1.78 -9.92 15.09
C ARG A 370 -0.72 -10.98 14.83
N VAL A 371 -0.46 -11.23 13.54
CA VAL A 371 0.67 -12.04 13.07
C VAL A 371 1.60 -11.12 12.30
N LYS A 372 2.74 -10.74 12.86
CA LYS A 372 3.76 -9.90 12.23
C LYS A 372 4.89 -10.79 11.70
N HIS A 373 5.11 -10.74 10.41
CA HIS A 373 6.13 -11.53 9.73
C HIS A 373 6.75 -10.72 8.58
N ILE A 374 8.06 -10.87 8.38
CA ILE A 374 8.74 -10.37 7.19
C ILE A 374 8.92 -11.54 6.24
N PRO A 375 8.22 -11.55 5.10
CA PRO A 375 8.20 -12.71 4.23
C PRO A 375 9.47 -12.88 3.41
N TYR A 376 9.79 -14.13 3.09
CA TYR A 376 10.61 -14.44 1.94
C TYR A 376 9.84 -14.12 0.65
N HIS A 377 10.51 -13.57 -0.36
CA HIS A 377 9.92 -13.14 -1.63
C HIS A 377 10.93 -13.20 -2.76
N ASP A 378 10.45 -13.17 -4.00
CA ASP A 378 11.25 -13.20 -5.22
C ASP A 378 12.20 -14.40 -5.27
N THR A 379 13.49 -14.20 -5.49
CA THR A 379 14.49 -15.26 -5.53
C THR A 379 15.44 -15.12 -4.35
N ILE A 380 15.52 -16.15 -3.53
CA ILE A 380 16.37 -16.22 -2.34
C ILE A 380 17.56 -17.13 -2.63
N GLU A 381 18.75 -16.71 -2.23
CA GLU A 381 19.92 -17.57 -2.28
C GLU A 381 19.72 -18.82 -1.43
N TYR A 382 20.19 -19.97 -1.92
CA TYR A 382 20.11 -21.22 -1.19
C TYR A 382 20.76 -21.11 0.18
N GLN A 383 20.09 -21.69 1.15
CA GLN A 383 20.53 -21.85 2.52
C GLN A 383 20.27 -23.29 2.96
N ASP A 384 21.16 -23.86 3.77
CA ASP A 384 20.95 -25.21 4.33
C ASP A 384 19.67 -25.28 5.16
N LEU A 385 19.27 -24.14 5.75
CA LEU A 385 18.11 -24.03 6.62
C LEU A 385 17.43 -22.67 6.44
N PHE A 386 16.18 -22.67 6.05
CA PHE A 386 15.33 -21.48 5.95
C PHE A 386 14.58 -21.27 7.26
N MET A 387 14.74 -20.11 7.88
CA MET A 387 14.15 -19.75 9.16
C MET A 387 12.87 -18.95 8.98
N PHE A 388 11.75 -19.43 9.45
CA PHE A 388 10.48 -18.71 9.47
C PHE A 388 10.20 -18.22 10.89
N SER A 389 10.03 -16.92 11.05
CA SER A 389 9.77 -16.29 12.33
C SER A 389 8.55 -15.38 12.24
N ALA A 390 7.78 -15.31 13.33
CA ALA A 390 6.67 -14.38 13.46
C ALA A 390 6.59 -13.88 14.91
N GLU A 391 6.21 -12.62 15.06
CA GLU A 391 5.74 -12.09 16.33
C GLU A 391 4.20 -12.18 16.35
N VAL A 392 3.64 -12.89 17.36
CA VAL A 392 2.19 -13.17 17.42
C VAL A 392 1.65 -12.79 18.79
N TYR A 393 0.65 -11.90 18.81
CA TYR A 393 0.03 -11.42 20.05
C TYR A 393 -1.43 -10.99 19.82
N SER A 394 -2.22 -10.98 20.88
CA SER A 394 -3.53 -10.32 20.87
C SER A 394 -3.43 -8.95 21.52
N PHE A 395 -4.24 -7.99 21.07
CA PHE A 395 -4.28 -6.64 21.64
C PHE A 395 -4.60 -6.70 23.14
N SER A 396 -3.90 -5.88 23.92
CA SER A 396 -3.93 -5.84 25.38
C SER A 396 -3.56 -7.18 26.04
N ASN A 397 -2.89 -8.09 25.33
CA ASN A 397 -2.65 -9.48 25.76
C ASN A 397 -3.93 -10.15 26.32
N SER A 398 -5.09 -9.76 25.78
CA SER A 398 -6.41 -10.15 26.30
C SER A 398 -6.72 -11.63 26.10
N ASN A 399 -6.05 -12.28 25.14
CA ASN A 399 -6.27 -13.67 24.79
C ASN A 399 -4.95 -14.42 24.67
N ALA A 400 -4.87 -15.59 25.28
CA ALA A 400 -3.69 -16.45 25.15
C ALA A 400 -3.58 -17.01 23.73
N ILE A 401 -2.36 -17.05 23.20
CA ILE A 401 -2.09 -17.69 21.90
C ILE A 401 -2.11 -19.21 22.09
N ASN A 402 -3.00 -19.88 21.36
CA ASN A 402 -3.17 -21.33 21.43
C ASN A 402 -2.22 -22.09 20.51
N SER A 403 -2.06 -21.61 19.27
CA SER A 403 -1.16 -22.23 18.30
C SER A 403 -0.66 -21.23 17.28
N VAL A 404 0.57 -21.45 16.81
CA VAL A 404 1.13 -20.78 15.63
C VAL A 404 1.72 -21.88 14.75
N LYS A 405 1.33 -21.90 13.47
CA LYS A 405 1.75 -22.92 12.51
C LYS A 405 2.19 -22.27 11.20
N LEU A 406 3.24 -22.82 10.62
CA LEU A 406 3.62 -22.58 9.23
C LEU A 406 2.93 -23.65 8.36
N TYR A 407 2.23 -23.18 7.34
CA TYR A 407 1.73 -24.03 6.26
C TYR A 407 2.56 -23.77 5.02
N TYR A 408 3.06 -24.82 4.39
CA TYR A 408 3.92 -24.69 3.22
C TYR A 408 3.66 -25.79 2.19
N LYS A 409 3.93 -25.48 0.94
CA LYS A 409 3.98 -26.44 -0.18
C LYS A 409 5.12 -26.07 -1.11
N VAL A 410 5.64 -27.06 -1.82
CA VAL A 410 6.80 -26.93 -2.69
C VAL A 410 6.43 -27.37 -4.10
N ASN A 411 6.81 -26.57 -5.09
CA ASN A 411 6.59 -26.84 -6.52
C ASN A 411 5.09 -27.13 -6.81
N ASP A 412 4.80 -28.18 -7.54
CA ASP A 412 3.45 -28.56 -7.98
C ASP A 412 2.60 -29.26 -6.88
N GLN A 413 3.01 -29.24 -5.63
CA GLN A 413 2.19 -29.81 -4.55
C GLN A 413 0.84 -29.10 -4.47
N THR A 414 -0.23 -29.88 -4.39
CA THR A 414 -1.60 -29.35 -4.34
C THR A 414 -2.10 -29.06 -2.93
N THR A 415 -1.47 -29.66 -1.92
CA THR A 415 -1.84 -29.52 -0.50
C THR A 415 -0.70 -28.92 0.30
N PHE A 416 -1.07 -28.10 1.28
CA PHE A 416 -0.10 -27.55 2.23
C PHE A 416 0.24 -28.60 3.31
N SER A 417 1.51 -28.73 3.64
CA SER A 417 2.01 -29.39 4.86
C SER A 417 1.99 -28.40 6.00
N GLU A 418 1.78 -28.86 7.24
CA GLU A 418 1.82 -28.00 8.43
C GLU A 418 3.06 -28.29 9.29
N LEU A 419 3.59 -27.25 9.91
CA LEU A 419 4.67 -27.32 10.88
C LEU A 419 4.39 -26.37 12.04
N ALA A 420 4.37 -26.90 13.27
CA ALA A 420 4.20 -26.08 14.46
C ALA A 420 5.42 -25.15 14.65
N MET A 421 5.16 -23.87 14.90
CA MET A 421 6.19 -22.89 15.24
C MET A 421 6.41 -22.89 16.76
N GLN A 422 7.66 -22.93 17.19
CA GLN A 422 8.03 -22.97 18.60
C GLN A 422 8.02 -21.55 19.20
N ASN A 423 7.38 -21.39 20.34
CA ASN A 423 7.46 -20.15 21.11
C ASN A 423 8.85 -20.03 21.77
N ILE A 424 9.57 -18.96 21.44
CA ILE A 424 10.91 -18.67 21.97
C ILE A 424 10.91 -17.49 22.97
N GLY A 425 9.72 -17.07 23.40
CA GLY A 425 9.52 -15.96 24.35
C GLY A 425 9.22 -14.63 23.66
N ASN A 426 8.71 -13.67 24.42
CA ASN A 426 8.37 -12.31 23.98
C ASN A 426 7.51 -12.31 22.71
N ASN A 427 6.47 -13.14 22.66
CA ASN A 427 5.55 -13.29 21.54
C ASN A 427 6.21 -13.78 20.22
N ASN A 428 7.47 -14.21 20.26
CA ASN A 428 8.18 -14.68 19.07
C ASN A 428 8.03 -16.19 18.89
N TYR A 429 7.73 -16.58 17.66
CA TYR A 429 7.57 -17.95 17.22
C TYR A 429 8.48 -18.21 16.04
N PHE A 430 9.07 -19.41 15.98
CA PHE A 430 9.91 -19.79 14.86
C PHE A 430 9.79 -21.26 14.51
N CYS A 431 10.11 -21.59 13.27
CA CYS A 431 10.41 -22.93 12.78
C CYS A 431 11.42 -22.84 11.63
N SER A 432 11.93 -23.97 11.20
CA SER A 432 12.89 -24.04 10.09
C SER A 432 12.62 -25.22 9.19
N LEU A 433 12.93 -25.06 7.91
CA LEU A 433 12.79 -26.05 6.85
C LEU A 433 14.02 -26.05 5.96
N SER A 434 14.34 -27.21 5.40
CA SER A 434 15.32 -27.34 4.31
C SER A 434 14.58 -27.54 2.99
N PHE A 435 15.06 -26.90 1.95
CA PHE A 435 14.55 -27.00 0.59
C PHE A 435 15.69 -27.29 -0.38
N ASN A 436 15.36 -27.67 -1.59
CA ASN A 436 16.36 -27.90 -2.62
C ASN A 436 16.57 -26.67 -3.51
N PHE A 437 17.66 -26.67 -4.25
CA PHE A 437 17.90 -25.69 -5.31
C PHE A 437 16.76 -25.75 -6.35
N GLY A 438 16.26 -24.58 -6.73
CA GLY A 438 15.21 -24.44 -7.73
C GLY A 438 13.80 -24.70 -7.22
N ASP A 439 13.64 -25.03 -5.94
CA ASP A 439 12.30 -25.18 -5.36
C ASP A 439 11.54 -23.84 -5.36
N GLU A 440 10.30 -23.89 -5.77
CA GLU A 440 9.28 -22.84 -5.57
C GLU A 440 8.53 -23.13 -4.29
N VAL A 441 8.57 -22.21 -3.34
CA VAL A 441 7.96 -22.38 -2.03
C VAL A 441 6.77 -21.43 -1.86
N TYR A 442 5.62 -21.97 -1.53
CA TYR A 442 4.41 -21.24 -1.17
C TYR A 442 4.13 -21.49 0.31
N TYR A 443 3.86 -20.44 1.09
CA TYR A 443 3.63 -20.61 2.51
C TYR A 443 2.75 -19.50 3.10
N TYR A 444 2.15 -19.79 4.25
CA TYR A 444 1.49 -18.82 5.10
C TYR A 444 1.63 -19.24 6.57
N ILE A 445 1.45 -18.28 7.47
CA ILE A 445 1.44 -18.51 8.90
C ILE A 445 0.00 -18.40 9.38
N GLU A 446 -0.43 -19.36 10.21
CA GLU A 446 -1.73 -19.38 10.91
C GLU A 446 -1.48 -19.21 12.39
N ALA A 447 -2.25 -18.34 13.03
CA ALA A 447 -2.29 -18.22 14.47
C ALA A 447 -3.73 -18.33 15.00
N THR A 448 -3.88 -18.98 16.17
CA THR A 448 -5.16 -19.04 16.89
C THR A 448 -4.96 -18.57 18.33
N ASP A 449 -5.98 -17.91 18.88
CA ASP A 449 -5.99 -17.51 20.28
C ASP A 449 -7.05 -18.27 21.09
N SER A 450 -7.27 -17.88 22.34
CA SER A 450 -8.24 -18.51 23.23
C SER A 450 -9.70 -18.28 22.84
N ARG A 451 -9.98 -17.39 21.88
CA ARG A 451 -11.28 -17.26 21.22
C ARG A 451 -11.36 -18.25 20.05
N PRO A 452 -12.54 -18.53 19.50
CA PRO A 452 -12.68 -19.25 18.22
C PRO A 452 -12.31 -18.32 17.05
N HIS A 453 -11.07 -17.79 17.06
CA HIS A 453 -10.55 -16.82 16.12
C HIS A 453 -9.23 -17.32 15.53
N THR A 454 -9.08 -17.15 14.24
CA THR A 454 -7.89 -17.56 13.48
C THR A 454 -7.48 -16.41 12.57
N GLU A 455 -6.20 -16.06 12.62
CA GLU A 455 -5.58 -15.08 11.73
C GLU A 455 -4.47 -15.70 10.91
N TYR A 456 -4.22 -15.09 9.77
CA TYR A 456 -3.23 -15.55 8.81
C TYR A 456 -2.27 -14.43 8.40
N HIS A 457 -1.06 -14.82 8.01
CA HIS A 457 -0.13 -13.93 7.32
C HIS A 457 0.45 -14.63 6.08
N PRO A 458 0.16 -14.16 4.85
CA PRO A 458 -0.67 -12.99 4.53
C PRO A 458 -2.13 -13.22 4.90
N TYR A 459 -2.92 -12.14 4.95
CA TYR A 459 -4.27 -12.08 5.52
C TYR A 459 -5.25 -13.16 4.99
N LEU A 460 -5.14 -13.57 3.74
CA LEU A 460 -5.98 -14.63 3.15
C LEU A 460 -5.36 -16.03 3.20
N GLY A 461 -4.22 -16.21 3.87
CA GLY A 461 -3.58 -17.51 4.06
C GLY A 461 -3.39 -18.29 2.76
N SER A 462 -3.99 -19.48 2.68
CA SER A 462 -3.83 -20.39 1.53
C SER A 462 -4.38 -19.86 0.20
N VAL A 463 -5.24 -18.84 0.23
CA VAL A 463 -5.83 -18.25 -1.00
C VAL A 463 -4.81 -17.38 -1.72
N ASN A 464 -3.97 -16.67 -0.98
CA ASN A 464 -2.92 -15.81 -1.52
C ASN A 464 -1.64 -15.95 -0.68
N PRO A 465 -0.98 -17.12 -0.71
CA PRO A 465 0.19 -17.39 0.14
C PRO A 465 1.41 -16.56 -0.29
N HIS A 466 2.36 -16.36 0.63
CA HIS A 466 3.69 -15.90 0.26
C HIS A 466 4.35 -16.87 -0.69
N HIS A 467 5.18 -16.35 -1.57
CA HIS A 467 5.88 -17.12 -2.59
C HIS A 467 7.32 -16.64 -2.76
N PHE A 468 8.24 -17.60 -2.84
CA PHE A 468 9.64 -17.34 -3.22
C PHE A 468 10.22 -18.53 -3.95
N VAL A 469 11.29 -18.26 -4.70
CA VAL A 469 12.06 -19.28 -5.44
C VAL A 469 13.45 -19.37 -4.84
N ILE A 470 13.97 -20.59 -4.70
CA ILE A 470 15.32 -20.80 -4.20
C ILE A 470 16.28 -20.81 -5.38
N SER A 471 17.20 -19.85 -5.44
CA SER A 471 18.20 -19.81 -6.50
C SER A 471 19.06 -21.06 -6.47
N ASP A 472 19.20 -21.69 -7.62
CA ASP A 472 20.28 -22.64 -7.84
C ASP A 472 21.59 -21.83 -7.97
N PRO A 473 22.57 -21.93 -7.05
CA PRO A 473 23.84 -21.23 -7.20
C PRO A 473 24.60 -21.66 -8.46
N TYR A 474 24.14 -22.74 -9.06
CA TYR A 474 24.65 -23.23 -10.35
C TYR A 474 23.71 -22.84 -11.52
N SER A 475 22.51 -22.30 -11.26
CA SER A 475 21.69 -21.71 -12.32
C SER A 475 22.27 -20.35 -12.66
N ILE A 476 22.80 -20.25 -13.85
CA ILE A 476 23.19 -18.97 -14.43
C ILE A 476 21.89 -18.19 -14.62
N ALA A 477 21.74 -17.09 -13.87
CA ALA A 477 20.62 -16.19 -14.04
C ALA A 477 20.48 -15.85 -15.53
N TYR A 478 19.36 -16.19 -16.13
CA TYR A 478 18.95 -15.67 -17.43
C TYR A 478 18.69 -14.17 -17.23
N GLN A 479 19.76 -13.39 -17.29
CA GLN A 479 19.63 -11.94 -17.37
C GLN A 479 19.43 -11.59 -18.84
N ASP A 480 18.27 -11.03 -19.10
CA ASP A 480 17.81 -10.45 -20.37
C ASP A 480 17.66 -11.41 -21.57
N GLU A 481 16.44 -11.48 -22.09
CA GLU A 481 16.10 -12.18 -23.34
C GLU A 481 16.88 -11.72 -24.59
N MET A 482 17.83 -10.80 -24.45
CA MET A 482 18.56 -10.19 -25.55
C MET A 482 20.04 -10.53 -25.63
N SER A 483 20.69 -11.03 -24.56
CA SER A 483 22.11 -11.44 -24.63
C SER A 483 22.32 -12.78 -23.96
N TYR A 484 22.67 -13.80 -24.72
CA TYR A 484 22.94 -15.13 -24.19
C TYR A 484 24.19 -15.75 -24.80
N VAL A 485 24.84 -16.65 -24.02
CA VAL A 485 25.88 -17.55 -24.48
C VAL A 485 25.36 -18.99 -24.43
N LYS A 486 25.40 -19.69 -25.54
CA LYS A 486 25.09 -21.12 -25.61
C LYS A 486 26.29 -21.93 -26.06
N ALA A 487 26.45 -23.09 -25.46
CA ALA A 487 27.49 -24.04 -25.81
C ALA A 487 26.84 -25.38 -26.29
N TYR A 488 27.25 -25.89 -27.44
CA TYR A 488 26.75 -27.14 -27.99
C TYR A 488 27.83 -27.87 -28.82
N PRO A 489 27.69 -29.20 -29.04
CA PRO A 489 26.69 -30.03 -28.42
C PRO A 489 26.87 -30.08 -26.90
N ASN A 490 25.80 -30.37 -26.19
CA ASN A 490 25.86 -30.60 -24.76
C ASN A 490 24.98 -31.82 -24.42
N PRO A 491 25.59 -32.96 -24.10
CA PRO A 491 27.03 -33.22 -23.89
C PRO A 491 27.90 -33.10 -25.14
N ALA A 492 29.19 -32.75 -24.92
CA ALA A 492 30.21 -32.60 -25.95
C ALA A 492 31.34 -33.64 -25.81
N THR A 493 32.02 -34.01 -26.91
CA THR A 493 33.11 -35.00 -26.91
C THR A 493 34.47 -34.33 -27.18
N GLU A 494 34.72 -33.84 -28.38
CA GLU A 494 36.01 -33.27 -28.80
C GLU A 494 35.95 -31.76 -29.01
N GLN A 495 34.80 -31.26 -29.45
CA GLN A 495 34.65 -29.85 -29.79
C GLN A 495 33.39 -29.28 -29.13
N LEU A 496 33.48 -28.03 -28.71
CA LEU A 496 32.41 -27.23 -28.16
C LEU A 496 32.20 -26.00 -29.06
N PHE A 497 31.01 -25.86 -29.59
CA PHE A 497 30.61 -24.67 -30.32
C PHE A 497 29.93 -23.68 -29.37
N VAL A 498 30.34 -22.44 -29.40
CA VAL A 498 29.83 -21.38 -28.53
C VAL A 498 29.21 -20.29 -29.39
N VAL A 499 27.95 -20.01 -29.16
CA VAL A 499 27.22 -18.89 -29.78
C VAL A 499 26.94 -17.84 -28.73
N ALA A 500 27.26 -16.60 -29.05
CA ALA A 500 27.01 -15.44 -28.22
C ALA A 500 26.11 -14.46 -28.99
N ASN A 501 24.85 -14.29 -28.57
CA ASN A 501 23.89 -13.41 -29.22
C ASN A 501 23.79 -12.08 -28.47
N ASN A 502 23.75 -10.96 -29.23
CA ASN A 502 23.63 -9.58 -28.71
C ASN A 502 24.68 -9.19 -27.65
N ILE A 503 25.86 -9.79 -27.68
CA ILE A 503 26.96 -9.39 -26.81
C ILE A 503 27.77 -8.30 -27.52
N ASN A 504 27.32 -7.05 -27.39
CA ASN A 504 28.02 -5.86 -27.93
C ASN A 504 29.22 -5.42 -27.07
N GLN A 505 29.81 -6.31 -26.27
CA GLN A 505 30.89 -6.01 -25.33
C GLN A 505 32.18 -6.65 -25.80
N ASN A 506 33.31 -5.97 -25.55
CA ASN A 506 34.63 -6.48 -25.85
C ASN A 506 34.98 -7.65 -24.90
N ILE A 507 34.89 -8.91 -25.37
CA ILE A 507 35.31 -10.07 -24.60
C ILE A 507 36.83 -10.06 -24.51
N GLN A 508 37.33 -10.01 -23.29
CA GLN A 508 38.76 -9.98 -22.99
C GLN A 508 39.35 -11.38 -22.82
N ARG A 509 38.53 -12.34 -22.33
CA ARG A 509 39.01 -13.67 -21.98
C ARG A 509 37.86 -14.70 -21.98
N ILE A 510 38.21 -15.90 -22.43
CA ILE A 510 37.31 -17.08 -22.34
C ILE A 510 38.02 -18.16 -21.54
N GLU A 511 37.37 -18.68 -20.53
CA GLU A 511 37.89 -19.68 -19.59
C GLU A 511 36.93 -20.86 -19.47
N ILE A 512 37.48 -22.08 -19.38
CA ILE A 512 36.73 -23.26 -18.94
C ILE A 512 37.16 -23.56 -17.51
N VAL A 513 36.19 -23.70 -16.63
CA VAL A 513 36.38 -23.89 -15.19
C VAL A 513 35.73 -25.20 -14.78
N ASP A 514 36.40 -25.97 -13.92
CA ASP A 514 35.83 -27.16 -13.32
C ASP A 514 34.91 -26.83 -12.14
N LEU A 515 34.26 -27.82 -11.56
CA LEU A 515 33.31 -27.64 -10.43
C LEU A 515 33.98 -27.14 -9.15
N THR A 516 35.32 -27.18 -9.05
CA THR A 516 36.07 -26.63 -7.91
C THR A 516 36.41 -25.15 -8.09
N GLY A 517 36.01 -24.55 -9.25
CA GLY A 517 36.36 -23.18 -9.62
C GLY A 517 37.77 -23.03 -10.23
N LYS A 518 38.49 -24.13 -10.50
CA LYS A 518 39.80 -24.10 -11.11
C LYS A 518 39.70 -23.91 -12.62
N ILE A 519 40.41 -22.94 -13.17
CA ILE A 519 40.54 -22.76 -14.62
C ILE A 519 41.33 -23.92 -15.19
N VAL A 520 40.72 -24.73 -16.06
CA VAL A 520 41.30 -25.90 -16.72
C VAL A 520 41.72 -25.60 -18.15
N LYS A 521 41.17 -24.59 -18.78
CA LYS A 521 41.54 -24.14 -20.12
C LYS A 521 41.24 -22.65 -20.28
N THR A 522 42.17 -21.92 -20.91
CA THR A 522 41.95 -20.54 -21.37
C THR A 522 42.04 -20.52 -22.89
N VAL A 523 41.08 -19.89 -23.53
CA VAL A 523 41.00 -19.75 -24.99
C VAL A 523 41.66 -18.42 -25.39
N ASP A 524 42.68 -18.47 -26.24
CA ASP A 524 43.38 -17.29 -26.75
C ASP A 524 42.55 -16.63 -27.88
N ILE A 525 41.90 -15.54 -27.54
CA ILE A 525 41.02 -14.81 -28.45
C ILE A 525 41.79 -14.04 -29.53
N SER A 526 43.06 -13.77 -29.34
CA SER A 526 43.90 -13.04 -30.32
C SER A 526 44.15 -13.82 -31.61
N LYS A 527 43.91 -15.13 -31.60
CA LYS A 527 44.11 -16.06 -32.71
C LYS A 527 42.84 -16.49 -33.42
N THR A 528 41.70 -16.04 -32.95
CA THR A 528 40.41 -16.36 -33.55
C THR A 528 39.88 -15.13 -34.31
N SER A 529 39.58 -15.31 -35.62
CA SER A 529 38.81 -14.32 -36.35
C SER A 529 37.39 -14.37 -35.77
N PHE A 530 37.08 -13.41 -34.92
CA PHE A 530 35.77 -13.32 -34.28
C PHE A 530 34.71 -12.86 -35.30
N ASP A 531 33.99 -13.80 -35.87
CA ASP A 531 32.60 -13.59 -36.25
C ASP A 531 31.79 -14.11 -35.09
N TRP A 532 31.08 -13.25 -34.39
CA TRP A 532 30.37 -13.52 -33.13
C TRP A 532 29.26 -14.60 -33.24
N ASP A 533 29.03 -15.11 -34.44
CA ASP A 533 28.00 -16.09 -34.69
C ASP A 533 28.43 -17.52 -34.25
N LEU A 534 29.71 -17.87 -34.22
CA LEU A 534 30.16 -19.21 -33.82
C LEU A 534 31.64 -19.26 -33.45
N LEU A 535 31.97 -19.58 -32.19
CA LEU A 535 33.30 -19.91 -31.71
C LEU A 535 33.44 -21.44 -31.51
N THR A 536 34.51 -22.04 -32.04
CA THR A 536 34.80 -23.46 -31.81
C THR A 536 35.94 -23.60 -30.82
N ILE A 537 35.76 -24.40 -29.78
CA ILE A 537 36.73 -24.70 -28.74
C ILE A 537 37.03 -26.21 -28.77
N ASP A 538 38.28 -26.57 -28.96
CA ASP A 538 38.74 -27.97 -28.79
C ASP A 538 38.77 -28.29 -27.29
N ILE A 539 38.05 -29.34 -26.89
CA ILE A 539 37.93 -29.83 -25.51
C ILE A 539 38.36 -31.29 -25.39
N SER A 540 39.03 -31.84 -26.41
CA SER A 540 39.45 -33.26 -26.47
C SER A 540 40.28 -33.71 -25.27
N GLU A 541 41.12 -32.80 -24.74
CA GLU A 541 42.02 -33.06 -23.62
C GLU A 541 41.37 -32.96 -22.24
N LEU A 542 40.09 -32.47 -22.16
CA LEU A 542 39.42 -32.34 -20.90
C LEU A 542 38.85 -33.67 -20.41
N PRO A 543 38.98 -34.01 -19.11
CA PRO A 543 38.32 -35.16 -18.52
C PRO A 543 36.79 -35.09 -18.65
N SER A 544 36.12 -36.28 -18.64
CA SER A 544 34.67 -36.36 -18.68
C SER A 544 34.05 -35.89 -17.35
N GLN A 545 33.43 -34.72 -17.37
CA GLN A 545 32.73 -34.12 -16.23
C GLN A 545 31.92 -32.88 -16.67
N LEU A 546 31.22 -32.25 -15.73
CA LEU A 546 30.56 -30.96 -15.93
C LEU A 546 31.59 -29.82 -15.84
N TYR A 547 31.48 -28.86 -16.75
CA TYR A 547 32.33 -27.65 -16.80
C TYR A 547 31.45 -26.39 -16.93
N VAL A 548 32.03 -25.28 -16.50
CA VAL A 548 31.48 -23.95 -16.74
C VAL A 548 32.38 -23.21 -17.74
N LEU A 549 31.79 -22.77 -18.85
CA LEU A 549 32.39 -21.84 -19.79
C LEU A 549 32.13 -20.40 -19.34
N LYS A 550 33.18 -19.60 -19.22
CA LYS A 550 33.15 -18.24 -18.71
C LYS A 550 33.73 -17.29 -19.76
N LEU A 551 32.91 -16.35 -20.22
CA LEU A 551 33.31 -15.24 -21.10
C LEU A 551 33.41 -13.97 -20.25
N VAL A 552 34.58 -13.38 -20.20
CA VAL A 552 34.85 -12.17 -19.41
C VAL A 552 34.96 -10.97 -20.34
N SER A 553 34.09 -9.98 -20.18
CA SER A 553 34.22 -8.68 -20.83
C SER A 553 34.74 -7.62 -19.85
N ASP A 554 34.87 -6.41 -20.30
CA ASP A 554 35.24 -5.24 -19.50
C ASP A 554 34.13 -4.80 -18.50
N GLN A 555 32.89 -5.22 -18.71
CA GLN A 555 31.75 -4.81 -17.91
C GLN A 555 30.98 -5.97 -17.26
N LYS A 556 30.97 -7.16 -17.87
CA LYS A 556 30.17 -8.31 -17.43
C LYS A 556 30.91 -9.63 -17.61
N ILE A 557 30.46 -10.64 -16.88
CA ILE A 557 30.86 -12.03 -17.05
C ILE A 557 29.64 -12.81 -17.53
N PHE A 558 29.80 -13.53 -18.65
CA PHE A 558 28.80 -14.44 -19.18
C PHE A 558 29.20 -15.87 -18.90
N LEU A 559 28.29 -16.69 -18.46
CA LEU A 559 28.56 -18.07 -18.09
C LEU A 559 27.58 -19.00 -18.83
N THR A 560 28.07 -20.16 -19.23
CA THR A 560 27.26 -21.30 -19.68
C THR A 560 27.91 -22.60 -19.26
N ARG A 561 27.17 -23.67 -19.12
CA ARG A 561 27.75 -24.96 -18.68
C ARG A 561 27.60 -26.01 -19.76
N PHE A 562 28.49 -26.97 -19.76
CA PHE A 562 28.45 -28.13 -20.65
C PHE A 562 29.00 -29.37 -19.97
N VAL A 563 28.54 -30.54 -20.41
CA VAL A 563 29.03 -31.85 -19.99
C VAL A 563 30.00 -32.34 -21.05
N LYS A 564 31.21 -32.75 -20.65
CA LYS A 564 32.17 -33.42 -21.47
C LYS A 564 32.06 -34.93 -21.26
N TYR A 565 31.85 -35.70 -22.34
CA TYR A 565 31.95 -37.14 -22.34
C TYR A 565 33.31 -37.64 -22.81
#